data_cf4606e71757b13a12ba2064c2328a69
#
_entry.id   cf4606e71757b13a12ba2064c2328a69
#
_cell.length_a   1.000
_cell.length_b   1.000
_cell.length_c   1.000
_cell.angle_alpha   90.00
_cell.angle_beta   90.00
_cell.angle_gamma   90.00
#
_symmetry.space_group_name_H-M   'P 1'
#
loop_
_entity.id
_entity.type
_entity.pdbx_description
1 polymer ?
#
loop_
_entity_poly.entity_id
_entity_poly.type
_entity_poly.pdbx_seq_one_letter_code
_entity_poly.pdbx_strand_id
1 'polypeptide(L)'
;MFVTLKEQNTDAVEQGTDAWFKKRKHKMTGSKPSSIMFECKDEASYFKMWDKVFGEAPPEKFDDKQRAAMDWGSNMEDPACEQFYKTMPGTIVYATSIIDHPTYDWIAASPDGYIVRIETNEDGSAKRPFNVIERAAFEIKCPGSHLRDNEGKPMPLAMAKNLMKKKNPPYYYITQVHFEMIALGTPITYFYMWTPWYSKVWKIHFDHSYWEETMAVLSAFRHKEVPWNVLESKINAWKNTSQAIARQYTPIHEWKHAPSEDSFVEKKNEIVQTFKNMPETKLITHSWYSQEEKNILKTLFPKMHE
;
A
#
# COMPACT_ATOMS: atom_id res chain seq x y z
N MET A 1 12.02 11.05 14.72
CA MET A 1 13.03 11.72 13.87
C MET A 1 12.93 11.07 12.51
N PHE A 2 12.45 11.79 11.50
CA PHE A 2 12.30 11.25 10.14
C PHE A 2 13.65 11.30 9.43
N VAL A 3 14.09 10.16 8.90
CA VAL A 3 15.33 10.06 8.12
C VAL A 3 15.02 10.40 6.67
N THR A 4 15.79 11.27 6.06
CA THR A 4 15.58 11.68 4.66
C THR A 4 15.94 10.55 3.70
N LEU A 5 15.17 10.38 2.63
CA LEU A 5 15.32 9.38 1.55
C LEU A 5 16.75 9.26 0.95
N LYS A 6 17.61 10.23 1.19
CA LYS A 6 18.97 10.29 0.61
C LYS A 6 19.89 9.13 1.01
N GLU A 7 19.60 8.42 2.09
CA GLU A 7 20.54 7.43 2.66
C GLU A 7 20.12 5.96 2.44
N GLN A 8 18.93 5.71 1.89
CA GLN A 8 18.33 4.36 1.87
C GLN A 8 18.35 3.63 0.53
N ASN A 9 18.77 4.25 -0.57
CA ASN A 9 18.47 3.72 -1.91
C ASN A 9 19.66 3.17 -2.72
N THR A 10 20.75 2.74 -2.06
CA THR A 10 21.87 2.10 -2.79
C THR A 10 21.58 0.65 -3.22
N ASP A 11 20.55 -0.01 -2.65
CA ASP A 11 20.20 -1.41 -2.91
C ASP A 11 18.71 -1.59 -3.23
N ALA A 12 18.16 -0.78 -4.11
CA ALA A 12 16.77 -0.92 -4.55
C ALA A 12 16.54 -2.31 -5.17
N VAL A 13 15.57 -3.05 -4.63
CA VAL A 13 15.22 -4.39 -5.09
C VAL A 13 13.79 -4.35 -5.60
N GLU A 14 13.60 -4.83 -6.83
CA GLU A 14 12.27 -4.87 -7.46
C GLU A 14 11.32 -5.78 -6.70
N GLN A 15 10.10 -5.31 -6.46
CA GLN A 15 9.04 -6.04 -5.76
C GLN A 15 8.68 -7.32 -6.53
N GLY A 16 8.49 -8.42 -5.78
CA GLY A 16 8.16 -9.72 -6.35
C GLY A 16 9.35 -10.54 -6.85
N THR A 17 10.59 -10.02 -6.81
CA THR A 17 11.80 -10.78 -7.15
C THR A 17 12.29 -11.64 -5.98
N ASP A 18 13.11 -12.67 -6.27
CA ASP A 18 13.74 -13.51 -5.24
C ASP A 18 14.55 -12.67 -4.23
N ALA A 19 15.23 -11.64 -4.72
CA ALA A 19 15.98 -10.71 -3.87
C ALA A 19 15.06 -9.93 -2.92
N TRP A 20 13.88 -9.53 -3.38
CA TRP A 20 12.85 -8.87 -2.56
C TRP A 20 12.28 -9.83 -1.51
N PHE A 21 11.96 -11.07 -1.87
CA PHE A 21 11.52 -12.09 -0.92
C PHE A 21 12.61 -12.39 0.12
N LYS A 22 13.87 -12.46 -0.28
CA LYS A 22 15.00 -12.66 0.63
C LYS A 22 15.15 -11.52 1.64
N LYS A 23 15.01 -10.25 1.21
CA LYS A 23 15.03 -9.09 2.11
C LYS A 23 13.86 -9.08 3.10
N ARG A 24 12.71 -9.69 2.76
CA ARG A 24 11.52 -9.79 3.62
C ARG A 24 11.59 -10.92 4.64
N LYS A 25 12.49 -11.89 4.42
CA LYS A 25 12.61 -13.05 5.30
C LYS A 25 13.00 -12.62 6.72
N HIS A 26 12.35 -13.22 7.72
CA HIS A 26 12.51 -12.91 9.15
C HIS A 26 12.18 -11.45 9.54
N LYS A 27 11.39 -10.76 8.73
CA LYS A 27 10.96 -9.40 9.04
C LYS A 27 9.45 -9.29 9.17
N MET A 28 9.02 -8.50 10.14
CA MET A 28 7.65 -7.99 10.23
C MET A 28 7.49 -6.91 9.17
N THR A 29 6.78 -7.23 8.11
CA THR A 29 6.52 -6.25 7.03
C THR A 29 5.11 -5.65 7.16
N GLY A 30 4.86 -4.48 6.59
CA GLY A 30 3.63 -3.71 6.78
C GLY A 30 2.31 -4.47 6.63
N SER A 31 2.25 -5.50 5.78
CA SER A 31 1.05 -6.35 5.61
C SER A 31 0.87 -7.43 6.68
N LYS A 32 1.91 -7.81 7.42
CA LYS A 32 1.87 -8.90 8.42
C LYS A 32 1.08 -8.57 9.70
N PRO A 33 1.10 -7.33 10.21
CA PRO A 33 0.33 -6.97 11.41
C PRO A 33 -1.16 -7.29 11.33
N SER A 34 -1.77 -7.13 10.15
CA SER A 34 -3.19 -7.49 9.97
C SER A 34 -3.44 -8.98 10.21
N SER A 35 -2.54 -9.87 9.75
CA SER A 35 -2.65 -11.31 10.02
C SER A 35 -2.57 -11.62 11.51
N ILE A 36 -1.73 -10.93 12.28
CA ILE A 36 -1.69 -11.09 13.75
C ILE A 36 -3.05 -10.75 14.35
N MET A 37 -3.68 -9.64 13.94
CA MET A 37 -4.99 -9.22 14.45
C MET A 37 -6.12 -10.20 14.16
N PHE A 38 -6.04 -10.98 13.06
CA PHE A 38 -7.12 -11.83 12.60
C PHE A 38 -6.88 -13.32 12.82
N GLU A 39 -5.64 -13.77 12.77
CA GLU A 39 -5.29 -15.18 12.73
C GLU A 39 -4.80 -15.70 14.11
N CYS A 40 -4.20 -14.83 14.95
CA CYS A 40 -3.82 -15.21 16.30
C CYS A 40 -5.05 -15.22 17.23
N LYS A 41 -5.64 -16.40 17.44
CA LYS A 41 -6.83 -16.60 18.25
C LYS A 41 -6.57 -17.40 19.53
N ASP A 42 -5.45 -18.08 19.58
CA ASP A 42 -4.97 -18.91 20.66
C ASP A 42 -3.44 -19.02 20.61
N GLU A 43 -2.86 -19.61 21.62
CA GLU A 43 -1.42 -19.76 21.74
C GLU A 43 -0.82 -20.58 20.58
N ALA A 44 -1.52 -21.58 20.08
CA ALA A 44 -1.04 -22.40 18.96
C ALA A 44 -0.99 -21.59 17.66
N SER A 45 -2.01 -20.81 17.36
CA SER A 45 -2.05 -19.92 16.20
C SER A 45 -1.03 -18.78 16.31
N TYR A 46 -0.74 -18.30 17.53
CA TYR A 46 0.33 -17.36 17.79
C TYR A 46 1.70 -17.93 17.43
N PHE A 47 2.04 -19.13 17.92
CA PHE A 47 3.32 -19.76 17.60
C PHE A 47 3.45 -20.06 16.09
N LYS A 48 2.36 -20.51 15.47
CA LYS A 48 2.33 -20.71 14.01
C LYS A 48 2.57 -19.41 13.25
N MET A 49 1.95 -18.31 13.65
CA MET A 49 2.15 -16.99 13.04
C MET A 49 3.57 -16.49 13.29
N TRP A 50 4.09 -16.67 14.49
CA TRP A 50 5.46 -16.31 14.82
C TRP A 50 6.47 -17.04 13.93
N ASP A 51 6.32 -18.36 13.76
CA ASP A 51 7.17 -19.16 12.89
C ASP A 51 7.08 -18.74 11.42
N LYS A 52 5.89 -18.38 10.95
CA LYS A 52 5.65 -17.84 9.59
C LYS A 52 6.38 -16.50 9.36
N VAL A 53 6.53 -15.66 10.38
CA VAL A 53 7.15 -14.33 10.26
C VAL A 53 8.65 -14.38 10.52
N PHE A 54 9.08 -15.03 11.61
CA PHE A 54 10.43 -14.97 12.14
C PHE A 54 11.18 -16.32 12.11
N GLY A 55 10.46 -17.42 11.90
CA GLY A 55 11.00 -18.78 11.87
C GLY A 55 11.30 -19.27 10.46
N GLU A 56 11.35 -20.59 10.33
CA GLU A 56 11.65 -21.30 9.10
C GLU A 56 10.42 -22.02 8.53
N ALA A 57 9.21 -21.48 8.78
CA ALA A 57 8.00 -22.05 8.21
C ALA A 57 8.11 -22.16 6.67
N PRO A 58 7.64 -23.24 6.07
CA PRO A 58 7.67 -23.40 4.63
C PRO A 58 6.84 -22.28 3.96
N PRO A 59 7.15 -21.93 2.70
CA PRO A 59 6.38 -20.96 1.95
C PRO A 59 4.89 -21.27 1.96
N GLU A 60 4.07 -20.26 2.13
CA GLU A 60 2.63 -20.40 2.15
C GLU A 60 2.13 -20.93 0.79
N LYS A 61 1.29 -21.95 0.83
CA LYS A 61 0.62 -22.45 -0.36
C LYS A 61 -0.71 -21.73 -0.52
N PHE A 62 -0.84 -20.96 -1.58
CA PHE A 62 -2.07 -20.28 -1.94
C PHE A 62 -2.97 -21.19 -2.80
N ASP A 63 -4.25 -21.20 -2.52
CA ASP A 63 -5.23 -21.81 -3.42
C ASP A 63 -5.43 -20.95 -4.69
N ASP A 64 -6.19 -21.48 -5.66
CA ASP A 64 -6.40 -20.77 -6.94
C ASP A 64 -7.14 -19.45 -6.80
N LYS A 65 -8.04 -19.34 -5.79
CA LYS A 65 -8.77 -18.08 -5.52
C LYS A 65 -7.84 -17.03 -4.95
N GLN A 66 -6.97 -17.43 -4.02
CA GLN A 66 -5.97 -16.54 -3.43
C GLN A 66 -4.98 -16.06 -4.49
N ARG A 67 -4.48 -16.99 -5.34
CA ARG A 67 -3.61 -16.61 -6.47
C ARG A 67 -4.30 -15.62 -7.41
N ALA A 68 -5.52 -15.93 -7.83
CA ALA A 68 -6.28 -15.02 -8.69
C ALA A 68 -6.53 -13.65 -8.05
N ALA A 69 -6.68 -13.59 -6.72
CA ALA A 69 -6.82 -12.31 -6.01
C ALA A 69 -5.51 -11.52 -5.99
N MET A 70 -4.39 -12.19 -5.77
CA MET A 70 -3.06 -11.57 -5.80
C MET A 70 -2.71 -11.07 -7.21
N ASP A 71 -2.93 -11.91 -8.22
CA ASP A 71 -2.69 -11.55 -9.63
C ASP A 71 -3.55 -10.36 -10.07
N TRP A 72 -4.83 -10.33 -9.64
CA TRP A 72 -5.67 -9.17 -9.87
C TRP A 72 -5.10 -7.90 -9.22
N GLY A 73 -4.74 -7.98 -7.92
CA GLY A 73 -4.14 -6.85 -7.21
C GLY A 73 -2.95 -6.29 -7.96
N SER A 74 -1.95 -7.14 -8.22
CA SER A 74 -0.72 -6.74 -8.91
C SER A 74 -0.96 -6.23 -10.32
N ASN A 75 -1.88 -6.84 -11.08
CA ASN A 75 -2.16 -6.39 -12.45
C ASN A 75 -2.95 -5.08 -12.51
N MET A 76 -3.63 -4.69 -11.44
CA MET A 76 -4.45 -3.48 -11.38
C MET A 76 -3.75 -2.29 -10.70
N GLU A 77 -2.58 -2.48 -10.12
CA GLU A 77 -1.80 -1.41 -9.48
C GLU A 77 -1.42 -0.31 -10.48
N ASP A 78 -0.87 -0.68 -11.65
CA ASP A 78 -0.48 0.27 -12.69
C ASP A 78 -1.67 1.11 -13.20
N PRO A 79 -2.83 0.53 -13.63
CA PRO A 79 -4.01 1.30 -13.99
C PRO A 79 -4.52 2.20 -12.88
N ALA A 80 -4.47 1.71 -11.63
CA ALA A 80 -4.89 2.49 -10.49
C ALA A 80 -3.97 3.70 -10.28
N CYS A 81 -2.67 3.51 -10.39
CA CYS A 81 -1.67 4.58 -10.29
C CYS A 81 -1.86 5.62 -11.40
N GLU A 82 -2.05 5.18 -12.65
CA GLU A 82 -2.35 6.07 -13.78
C GLU A 82 -3.60 6.90 -13.54
N GLN A 83 -4.67 6.26 -13.07
CA GLN A 83 -5.91 6.97 -12.77
C GLN A 83 -5.72 7.98 -11.63
N PHE A 84 -4.98 7.62 -10.59
CA PHE A 84 -4.65 8.51 -9.49
C PHE A 84 -3.90 9.75 -9.98
N TYR A 85 -2.88 9.55 -10.79
CA TYR A 85 -2.07 10.62 -11.39
C TYR A 85 -2.92 11.61 -12.20
N LYS A 86 -3.83 11.09 -13.06
CA LYS A 86 -4.73 11.93 -13.86
C LYS A 86 -5.75 12.72 -13.03
N THR A 87 -6.11 12.21 -11.86
CA THR A 87 -7.15 12.82 -11.00
C THR A 87 -6.59 13.70 -9.89
N MET A 88 -5.27 13.66 -9.67
CA MET A 88 -4.56 14.44 -8.65
C MET A 88 -3.46 15.31 -9.28
N PRO A 89 -3.79 16.42 -9.94
CA PRO A 89 -2.81 17.30 -10.58
C PRO A 89 -1.69 17.74 -9.62
N GLY A 90 -0.50 17.88 -10.14
CA GLY A 90 0.69 18.24 -9.36
C GLY A 90 1.21 17.13 -8.46
N THR A 91 0.76 15.90 -8.67
CA THR A 91 1.25 14.73 -7.93
C THR A 91 2.26 13.97 -8.77
N ILE A 92 3.38 13.62 -8.18
CA ILE A 92 4.43 12.80 -8.78
C ILE A 92 4.58 11.57 -7.89
N VAL A 93 4.50 10.38 -8.47
CA VAL A 93 4.64 9.11 -7.76
C VAL A 93 5.95 8.45 -8.14
N TYR A 94 6.77 8.15 -7.17
CA TYR A 94 8.01 7.40 -7.34
C TYR A 94 7.80 5.97 -6.93
N ALA A 95 8.35 5.04 -7.68
CA ALA A 95 8.47 3.65 -7.25
C ALA A 95 9.33 3.55 -5.99
N THR A 96 8.99 2.62 -5.13
CA THR A 96 9.76 2.32 -3.93
C THR A 96 10.22 0.87 -3.93
N SER A 97 11.14 0.57 -3.05
CA SER A 97 11.60 -0.78 -2.76
C SER A 97 11.20 -1.18 -1.35
N ILE A 98 11.64 -2.36 -0.92
CA ILE A 98 11.60 -2.70 0.50
C ILE A 98 12.58 -1.82 1.26
N ILE A 99 12.09 -1.17 2.31
CA ILE A 99 12.81 -0.21 3.15
C ILE A 99 12.79 -0.73 4.57
N ASP A 100 13.96 -0.83 5.17
CA ASP A 100 14.11 -1.25 6.55
C ASP A 100 13.75 -0.11 7.51
N HIS A 101 13.22 -0.48 8.68
CA HIS A 101 12.98 0.49 9.74
C HIS A 101 14.33 1.05 10.24
N PRO A 102 14.43 2.37 10.48
CA PRO A 102 15.70 3.01 10.82
C PRO A 102 16.34 2.52 12.14
N THR A 103 15.55 1.89 13.01
CA THR A 103 16.02 1.45 14.34
C THR A 103 15.86 -0.06 14.55
N TYR A 104 14.83 -0.66 14.00
CA TYR A 104 14.47 -2.06 14.22
C TYR A 104 14.76 -2.89 12.98
N ASP A 105 15.82 -3.68 12.98
CA ASP A 105 16.26 -4.53 11.86
C ASP A 105 15.27 -5.60 11.43
N TRP A 106 14.34 -5.92 12.31
CA TRP A 106 13.27 -6.90 12.09
C TRP A 106 11.97 -6.31 11.55
N ILE A 107 11.92 -5.01 11.26
CA ILE A 107 10.78 -4.31 10.68
C ILE A 107 11.17 -3.76 9.32
N ALA A 108 10.28 -3.91 8.35
CA ALA A 108 10.42 -3.31 7.02
C ALA A 108 9.05 -2.94 6.44
N ALA A 109 9.05 -2.05 5.46
CA ALA A 109 7.88 -1.75 4.64
C ALA A 109 8.25 -1.81 3.15
N SER A 110 7.26 -2.07 2.32
CA SER A 110 7.36 -2.00 0.87
C SER A 110 6.15 -1.22 0.37
N PRO A 111 6.18 0.12 0.48
CA PRO A 111 5.11 0.97 -0.02
C PRO A 111 4.97 0.81 -1.54
N ASP A 112 3.78 0.97 -2.07
CA ASP A 112 3.55 0.95 -3.53
C ASP A 112 4.13 2.20 -4.20
N GLY A 113 4.33 3.29 -3.43
CA GLY A 113 4.98 4.48 -3.95
C GLY A 113 5.33 5.54 -2.89
N TYR A 114 6.06 6.53 -3.37
CA TYR A 114 6.34 7.78 -2.66
C TYR A 114 5.81 8.95 -3.46
N ILE A 115 4.99 9.76 -2.84
CA ILE A 115 4.35 10.91 -3.48
C ILE A 115 5.11 12.19 -3.12
N VAL A 116 5.38 12.98 -4.17
CA VAL A 116 5.74 14.40 -4.06
C VAL A 116 4.64 15.21 -4.72
N ARG A 117 4.03 16.15 -3.98
CA ARG A 117 3.08 17.09 -4.53
C ARG A 117 3.72 18.44 -4.71
N ILE A 118 3.51 19.03 -5.88
CA ILE A 118 3.99 20.36 -6.25
C ILE A 118 2.81 21.31 -6.41
N GLU A 119 3.07 22.60 -6.20
CA GLU A 119 2.08 23.63 -6.42
C GLU A 119 1.70 23.72 -7.90
N THR A 120 0.39 23.81 -8.18
CA THR A 120 -0.15 23.93 -9.54
C THR A 120 -0.86 25.25 -9.76
N ASN A 121 -0.92 25.68 -11.01
CA ASN A 121 -1.80 26.74 -11.48
C ASN A 121 -3.26 26.24 -11.51
N GLU A 122 -4.22 27.13 -11.77
CA GLU A 122 -5.65 26.79 -11.86
C GLU A 122 -5.95 25.79 -12.99
N ASP A 123 -5.16 25.76 -14.04
CA ASP A 123 -5.27 24.80 -15.15
C ASP A 123 -4.63 23.44 -14.85
N GLY A 124 -4.08 23.25 -13.65
CA GLY A 124 -3.43 22.01 -13.22
C GLY A 124 -1.95 21.90 -13.66
N SER A 125 -1.42 22.84 -14.43
CA SER A 125 0.00 22.86 -14.78
C SER A 125 0.89 23.18 -13.58
N ALA A 126 2.13 22.69 -13.61
CA ALA A 126 3.08 22.95 -12.53
C ALA A 126 3.44 24.44 -12.45
N LYS A 127 3.29 25.04 -11.26
CA LYS A 127 3.66 26.43 -11.01
C LYS A 127 5.19 26.56 -10.96
N ARG A 128 5.72 27.59 -11.59
CA ARG A 128 7.17 27.86 -11.58
C ARG A 128 7.49 29.12 -10.74
N PRO A 129 8.58 29.11 -9.94
CA PRO A 129 9.49 28.02 -9.69
C PRO A 129 8.78 26.88 -8.93
N PHE A 130 9.25 25.62 -9.15
CA PHE A 130 8.62 24.45 -8.52
C PHE A 130 8.70 24.51 -7.00
N ASN A 131 7.55 24.45 -6.36
CA ASN A 131 7.43 24.40 -4.92
C ASN A 131 6.82 23.05 -4.49
N VAL A 132 7.57 22.29 -3.70
CA VAL A 132 7.06 21.04 -3.11
C VAL A 132 6.21 21.42 -1.91
N ILE A 133 4.93 21.11 -1.99
CA ILE A 133 3.95 21.42 -0.95
C ILE A 133 3.70 20.25 0.01
N GLU A 134 3.99 19.00 -0.45
CA GLU A 134 3.75 17.80 0.37
C GLU A 134 4.60 16.61 -0.07
N ARG A 135 4.95 15.76 0.90
CA ARG A 135 5.57 14.45 0.69
C ARG A 135 4.78 13.41 1.47
N ALA A 136 4.51 12.26 0.86
CA ALA A 136 3.68 11.23 1.46
C ALA A 136 4.09 9.82 1.01
N ALA A 137 3.77 8.81 1.81
CA ALA A 137 3.71 7.43 1.35
C ALA A 137 2.48 7.24 0.45
N PHE A 138 2.51 6.23 -0.40
CA PHE A 138 1.40 5.86 -1.27
C PHE A 138 1.15 4.36 -1.20
N GLU A 139 -0.07 3.99 -0.86
CA GLU A 139 -0.50 2.61 -0.81
C GLU A 139 -1.76 2.43 -1.64
N ILE A 140 -1.70 1.48 -2.58
CA ILE A 140 -2.78 1.15 -3.51
C ILE A 140 -3.43 -0.17 -3.10
N LYS A 141 -4.73 -0.22 -3.11
CA LYS A 141 -5.50 -1.45 -2.97
C LYS A 141 -6.51 -1.59 -4.08
N CYS A 142 -6.36 -2.66 -4.86
CA CYS A 142 -7.23 -3.00 -5.99
C CYS A 142 -8.11 -4.21 -5.64
N PRO A 143 -9.14 -4.06 -4.79
CA PRO A 143 -10.02 -5.17 -4.44
C PRO A 143 -10.87 -5.58 -5.64
N GLY A 144 -11.06 -6.87 -5.89
CA GLY A 144 -11.96 -7.24 -6.99
C GLY A 144 -12.08 -8.69 -7.34
N SER A 145 -11.04 -9.46 -7.11
CA SER A 145 -10.98 -10.81 -7.69
C SER A 145 -11.60 -11.90 -6.84
N HIS A 146 -11.77 -11.69 -5.54
CA HIS A 146 -12.25 -12.72 -4.62
C HIS A 146 -13.77 -12.81 -4.56
N LEU A 147 -14.50 -11.79 -5.03
CA LEU A 147 -15.94 -11.88 -5.17
C LEU A 147 -16.28 -12.54 -6.51
N ARG A 148 -16.96 -13.66 -6.41
CA ARG A 148 -17.46 -14.40 -7.57
C ARG A 148 -18.97 -14.60 -7.39
N ASP A 149 -19.68 -14.64 -8.51
CA ASP A 149 -21.08 -15.07 -8.51
C ASP A 149 -21.21 -16.57 -8.29
N ASN A 150 -22.44 -17.08 -8.27
CA ASN A 150 -22.72 -18.49 -8.09
C ASN A 150 -22.15 -19.39 -9.21
N GLU A 151 -21.81 -18.80 -10.36
CA GLU A 151 -21.17 -19.47 -11.50
C GLU A 151 -19.65 -19.37 -11.46
N GLY A 152 -19.09 -18.73 -10.42
CA GLY A 152 -17.64 -18.55 -10.25
C GLY A 152 -17.05 -17.40 -11.08
N LYS A 153 -17.87 -16.54 -11.71
CA LYS A 153 -17.38 -15.38 -12.45
C LYS A 153 -16.99 -14.24 -11.51
N PRO A 154 -15.92 -13.50 -11.81
CA PRO A 154 -15.55 -12.32 -11.01
C PRO A 154 -16.69 -11.31 -10.92
N MET A 155 -16.97 -10.79 -9.73
CA MET A 155 -17.97 -9.76 -9.45
C MET A 155 -17.34 -8.41 -9.10
N PRO A 156 -16.57 -7.79 -9.99
CA PRO A 156 -15.86 -6.55 -9.66
C PRO A 156 -16.83 -5.40 -9.36
N LEU A 157 -18.03 -5.38 -9.97
CA LEU A 157 -19.04 -4.35 -9.69
C LEU A 157 -19.55 -4.41 -8.25
N ALA A 158 -19.66 -5.61 -7.65
CA ALA A 158 -20.04 -5.74 -6.25
C ALA A 158 -18.98 -5.11 -5.34
N MET A 159 -17.70 -5.22 -5.71
CA MET A 159 -16.60 -4.56 -4.97
C MET A 159 -16.67 -3.05 -5.12
N ALA A 160 -16.95 -2.53 -6.31
CA ALA A 160 -17.17 -1.10 -6.50
C ALA A 160 -18.34 -0.59 -5.64
N LYS A 161 -19.48 -1.30 -5.63
CA LYS A 161 -20.64 -0.97 -4.79
C LYS A 161 -20.30 -1.02 -3.30
N ASN A 162 -19.46 -1.97 -2.87
CA ASN A 162 -18.97 -2.05 -1.49
C ASN A 162 -18.03 -0.89 -1.16
N LEU A 163 -17.12 -0.53 -2.08
CA LEU A 163 -16.23 0.60 -1.91
C LEU A 163 -17.01 1.92 -1.81
N MET A 164 -18.03 2.11 -2.64
CA MET A 164 -18.90 3.31 -2.59
C MET A 164 -19.53 3.51 -1.21
N LYS A 165 -19.91 2.43 -0.52
CA LYS A 165 -20.50 2.48 0.82
C LYS A 165 -19.50 2.75 1.94
N LYS A 166 -18.22 2.51 1.71
CA LYS A 166 -17.19 2.69 2.74
C LYS A 166 -16.94 4.19 3.00
N LYS A 167 -17.17 4.62 4.23
CA LYS A 167 -16.86 5.99 4.69
C LYS A 167 -15.41 6.11 5.19
N ASN A 168 -14.88 5.05 5.78
CA ASN A 168 -13.59 5.03 6.43
C ASN A 168 -12.66 4.03 5.74
N PRO A 169 -11.34 4.19 5.83
CA PRO A 169 -10.41 3.17 5.37
C PRO A 169 -10.59 1.90 6.21
N PRO A 170 -10.34 0.70 5.65
CA PRO A 170 -10.38 -0.51 6.44
C PRO A 170 -9.33 -0.47 7.55
N TYR A 171 -9.74 -0.67 8.79
CA TYR A 171 -8.90 -0.47 9.98
C TYR A 171 -7.64 -1.34 10.00
N TYR A 172 -7.67 -2.49 9.35
CA TYR A 172 -6.54 -3.41 9.29
C TYR A 172 -5.40 -2.93 8.38
N TYR A 173 -5.59 -1.87 7.59
CA TYR A 173 -4.52 -1.21 6.86
C TYR A 173 -3.88 -0.05 7.64
N ILE A 174 -4.48 0.39 8.74
CA ILE A 174 -3.92 1.52 9.53
C ILE A 174 -2.49 1.23 9.98
N THR A 175 -2.21 0.02 10.44
CA THR A 175 -0.85 -0.35 10.83
C THR A 175 0.08 -0.38 9.62
N GLN A 176 -0.34 -0.93 8.49
CA GLN A 176 0.47 -0.99 7.28
C GLN A 176 0.92 0.39 6.85
N VAL A 177 0.00 1.35 6.76
CA VAL A 177 0.35 2.71 6.32
C VAL A 177 1.26 3.44 7.31
N HIS A 178 1.19 3.12 8.61
CA HIS A 178 2.14 3.64 9.60
C HIS A 178 3.56 3.07 9.41
N PHE A 179 3.69 1.78 9.06
CA PHE A 179 4.97 1.18 8.68
C PHE A 179 5.60 1.91 7.49
N GLU A 180 4.78 2.24 6.48
CA GLU A 180 5.22 2.93 5.27
C GLU A 180 5.66 4.36 5.57
N MET A 181 4.90 5.08 6.40
CA MET A 181 5.26 6.43 6.83
C MET A 181 6.60 6.46 7.56
N ILE A 182 6.85 5.52 8.46
CA ILE A 182 8.13 5.42 9.16
C ILE A 182 9.27 5.08 8.20
N ALA A 183 9.06 4.09 7.33
CA ALA A 183 10.07 3.64 6.38
C ALA A 183 10.48 4.77 5.41
N LEU A 184 9.52 5.55 4.93
CA LEU A 184 9.75 6.66 4.00
C LEU A 184 10.08 7.99 4.70
N GLY A 185 9.99 8.05 6.04
CA GLY A 185 10.19 9.29 6.78
C GLY A 185 9.16 10.38 6.46
N THR A 186 7.91 9.98 6.19
CA THR A 186 6.82 10.91 5.85
C THR A 186 5.75 10.93 6.94
N PRO A 187 5.11 12.08 7.20
CA PRO A 187 4.04 12.17 8.20
C PRO A 187 2.67 11.78 7.66
N ILE A 188 2.56 11.40 6.38
CA ILE A 188 1.30 11.20 5.67
C ILE A 188 1.40 10.00 4.75
N THR A 189 0.28 9.27 4.62
CA THR A 189 0.04 8.30 3.54
C THR A 189 -1.21 8.67 2.78
N TYR A 190 -1.15 8.63 1.44
CA TYR A 190 -2.31 8.54 0.59
C TYR A 190 -2.69 7.08 0.43
N PHE A 191 -3.74 6.67 1.10
CA PHE A 191 -4.29 5.32 0.99
C PHE A 191 -5.37 5.32 -0.08
N TYR A 192 -5.11 4.64 -1.19
CA TYR A 192 -5.94 4.65 -2.40
C TYR A 192 -6.58 3.29 -2.63
N MET A 193 -7.90 3.22 -2.58
CA MET A 193 -8.64 2.03 -2.99
C MET A 193 -9.27 2.26 -4.36
N TRP A 194 -8.96 1.39 -5.31
CA TRP A 194 -9.37 1.53 -6.69
C TRP A 194 -10.09 0.28 -7.21
N THR A 195 -11.12 0.51 -7.99
CA THR A 195 -11.75 -0.47 -8.85
C THR A 195 -11.96 0.18 -10.22
N PRO A 196 -12.16 -0.57 -11.30
CA PRO A 196 -12.38 0.01 -12.63
C PRO A 196 -13.54 1.00 -12.72
N TRP A 197 -14.48 1.00 -11.77
CA TRP A 197 -15.65 1.88 -11.78
C TRP A 197 -15.60 3.00 -10.76
N TYR A 198 -14.90 2.78 -9.68
CA TYR A 198 -14.96 3.67 -8.54
C TYR A 198 -13.70 3.61 -7.71
N SER A 199 -13.26 4.75 -7.27
CA SER A 199 -12.11 4.81 -6.35
C SER A 199 -12.31 5.84 -5.26
N LYS A 200 -11.57 5.65 -4.18
CA LYS A 200 -11.49 6.56 -3.03
C LYS A 200 -10.05 6.71 -2.59
N VAL A 201 -9.73 7.90 -2.13
CA VAL A 201 -8.46 8.16 -1.46
C VAL A 201 -8.69 8.78 -0.10
N TRP A 202 -7.96 8.27 0.89
CA TRP A 202 -7.87 8.82 2.23
C TRP A 202 -6.47 9.36 2.47
N LYS A 203 -6.39 10.50 3.12
CA LYS A 203 -5.13 11.08 3.58
C LYS A 203 -4.99 10.75 5.06
N ILE A 204 -4.12 9.80 5.37
CA ILE A 204 -3.92 9.28 6.73
C ILE A 204 -2.65 9.92 7.28
N HIS A 205 -2.74 10.47 8.50
CA HIS A 205 -1.62 11.07 9.20
C HIS A 205 -0.99 10.07 10.17
N PHE A 206 0.31 10.23 10.39
CA PHE A 206 1.03 9.44 11.37
C PHE A 206 0.56 9.77 12.78
N ASP A 207 0.20 8.75 13.55
CA ASP A 207 -0.18 8.84 14.95
C ASP A 207 0.92 8.21 15.82
N HIS A 208 1.61 9.05 16.58
CA HIS A 208 2.72 8.61 17.43
C HIS A 208 2.28 7.66 18.53
N SER A 209 1.15 7.94 19.18
CA SER A 209 0.65 7.10 20.27
C SER A 209 0.23 5.72 19.76
N TYR A 210 -0.41 5.67 18.60
CA TYR A 210 -0.74 4.42 17.94
C TYR A 210 0.52 3.63 17.53
N TRP A 211 1.54 4.32 17.05
CA TRP A 211 2.80 3.68 16.69
C TRP A 211 3.50 3.08 17.91
N GLU A 212 3.54 3.78 19.03
CA GLU A 212 4.08 3.28 20.30
C GLU A 212 3.32 2.02 20.78
N GLU A 213 1.98 2.04 20.75
CA GLU A 213 1.15 0.89 21.06
C GLU A 213 1.46 -0.28 20.11
N THR A 214 1.53 -0.01 18.80
CA THR A 214 1.88 -0.99 17.78
C THR A 214 3.22 -1.65 18.08
N MET A 215 4.24 -0.86 18.37
CA MET A 215 5.58 -1.36 18.67
C MET A 215 5.61 -2.19 19.95
N ALA A 216 4.86 -1.78 20.98
CA ALA A 216 4.77 -2.55 22.22
C ALA A 216 4.12 -3.94 22.00
N VAL A 217 3.09 -4.03 21.15
CA VAL A 217 2.44 -5.31 20.79
C VAL A 217 3.39 -6.17 19.94
N LEU A 218 4.00 -5.60 18.92
CA LEU A 218 4.86 -6.34 18.00
C LEU A 218 6.18 -6.79 18.65
N SER A 219 6.74 -6.01 19.56
CA SER A 219 7.88 -6.43 20.37
C SER A 219 7.53 -7.59 21.30
N ALA A 220 6.40 -7.49 22.01
CA ALA A 220 5.91 -8.58 22.85
C ALA A 220 5.64 -9.86 22.03
N PHE A 221 5.06 -9.71 20.82
CA PHE A 221 4.84 -10.79 19.87
C PHE A 221 6.18 -11.43 19.45
N ARG A 222 7.15 -10.63 19.04
CA ARG A 222 8.44 -11.12 18.54
C ARG A 222 9.25 -11.85 19.61
N HIS A 223 9.39 -11.24 20.76
CA HIS A 223 10.30 -11.71 21.81
C HIS A 223 9.69 -12.77 22.72
N LYS A 224 8.38 -13.06 22.58
CA LYS A 224 7.67 -14.02 23.43
C LYS A 224 7.74 -13.67 24.93
N GLU A 225 7.77 -12.36 25.20
CA GLU A 225 8.03 -11.83 26.55
C GLU A 225 6.85 -11.95 27.52
N VAL A 226 5.66 -12.20 26.99
CA VAL A 226 4.42 -12.23 27.79
C VAL A 226 3.62 -13.51 27.51
N PRO A 227 2.89 -14.03 28.50
CA PRO A 227 1.95 -15.13 28.30
C PRO A 227 0.88 -14.79 27.24
N TRP A 228 0.32 -15.83 26.61
CA TRP A 228 -0.65 -15.66 25.53
C TRP A 228 -1.83 -14.77 25.94
N ASN A 229 -2.44 -14.99 27.10
CA ASN A 229 -3.59 -14.21 27.59
C ASN A 229 -3.28 -12.70 27.70
N VAL A 230 -2.05 -12.34 28.04
CA VAL A 230 -1.60 -10.95 28.10
C VAL A 230 -1.42 -10.41 26.68
N LEU A 231 -0.79 -11.19 25.80
CA LEU A 231 -0.58 -10.81 24.39
C LEU A 231 -1.93 -10.67 23.66
N GLU A 232 -2.86 -11.59 23.85
CA GLU A 232 -4.22 -11.54 23.30
C GLU A 232 -4.95 -10.25 23.71
N SER A 233 -4.88 -9.89 24.99
CA SER A 233 -5.45 -8.64 25.48
C SER A 233 -4.84 -7.41 24.78
N LYS A 234 -3.52 -7.41 24.61
CA LYS A 234 -2.81 -6.33 23.89
C LYS A 234 -3.22 -6.28 22.40
N ILE A 235 -3.32 -7.41 21.73
CA ILE A 235 -3.76 -7.49 20.32
C ILE A 235 -5.19 -6.95 20.17
N ASN A 236 -6.08 -7.31 21.09
CA ASN A 236 -7.47 -6.84 21.08
C ASN A 236 -7.56 -5.33 21.32
N ALA A 237 -6.80 -4.78 22.27
CA ALA A 237 -6.72 -3.34 22.50
C ALA A 237 -6.22 -2.62 21.24
N TRP A 238 -5.09 -3.05 20.69
CA TRP A 238 -4.51 -2.51 19.46
C TRP A 238 -5.48 -2.54 18.26
N LYS A 239 -6.23 -3.65 18.09
CA LYS A 239 -7.28 -3.76 17.07
C LYS A 239 -8.38 -2.71 17.28
N ASN A 240 -8.81 -2.48 18.51
CA ASN A 240 -9.81 -1.47 18.84
C ASN A 240 -9.28 -0.05 18.57
N THR A 241 -8.02 0.22 18.90
CA THR A 241 -7.36 1.50 18.58
C THR A 241 -7.28 1.72 17.07
N SER A 242 -6.88 0.68 16.30
CA SER A 242 -6.90 0.74 14.83
C SER A 242 -8.27 1.10 14.27
N GLN A 243 -9.35 0.52 14.83
CA GLN A 243 -10.72 0.84 14.43
C GLN A 243 -11.11 2.27 14.78
N ALA A 244 -10.71 2.75 15.96
CA ALA A 244 -10.98 4.12 16.38
C ALA A 244 -10.27 5.15 15.49
N ILE A 245 -9.02 4.90 15.14
CA ILE A 245 -8.25 5.74 14.22
C ILE A 245 -8.87 5.72 12.82
N ALA A 246 -9.19 4.55 12.28
CA ALA A 246 -9.81 4.46 10.95
C ALA A 246 -11.09 5.31 10.85
N ARG A 247 -11.91 5.36 11.91
CA ARG A 247 -13.15 6.13 11.94
C ARG A 247 -12.96 7.64 11.88
N GLN A 248 -11.76 8.14 12.14
CA GLN A 248 -11.44 9.59 12.08
C GLN A 248 -11.28 10.08 10.64
N TYR A 249 -11.03 9.17 9.69
CA TYR A 249 -10.74 9.52 8.31
C TYR A 249 -11.94 9.33 7.41
N THR A 250 -12.27 10.37 6.65
CA THR A 250 -13.19 10.31 5.51
C THR A 250 -12.40 10.44 4.21
N PRO A 251 -12.92 9.94 3.08
CA PRO A 251 -12.25 10.13 1.81
C PRO A 251 -12.07 11.62 1.51
N ILE A 252 -10.88 12.00 1.07
CA ILE A 252 -10.61 13.35 0.59
C ILE A 252 -11.07 13.52 -0.86
N HIS A 253 -11.09 12.41 -1.63
CA HIS A 253 -11.61 12.36 -2.98
C HIS A 253 -12.30 11.04 -3.25
N GLU A 254 -13.32 11.10 -4.12
CA GLU A 254 -14.07 9.98 -4.62
C GLU A 254 -14.34 10.18 -6.12
N TRP A 255 -14.09 9.16 -6.93
CA TRP A 255 -14.29 9.23 -8.38
C TRP A 255 -15.12 8.06 -8.91
N LYS A 256 -16.02 8.38 -9.85
CA LYS A 256 -16.70 7.39 -10.69
C LYS A 256 -15.98 7.35 -12.05
N HIS A 257 -15.49 6.16 -12.44
CA HIS A 257 -14.71 6.00 -13.66
C HIS A 257 -15.53 5.49 -14.84
N ALA A 258 -16.59 4.75 -14.59
CA ALA A 258 -17.47 4.23 -15.62
C ALA A 258 -18.94 4.40 -15.24
N PRO A 259 -19.81 4.81 -16.19
CA PRO A 259 -21.22 5.09 -15.92
C PRO A 259 -22.11 3.83 -15.87
N SER A 260 -21.71 2.69 -16.45
CA SER A 260 -22.56 1.48 -16.55
C SER A 260 -21.75 0.18 -16.57
N GLU A 261 -22.45 -0.96 -16.39
CA GLU A 261 -21.86 -2.30 -16.49
C GLU A 261 -21.33 -2.62 -17.90
N ASP A 262 -22.03 -2.18 -18.94
CA ASP A 262 -21.65 -2.43 -20.34
C ASP A 262 -20.35 -1.74 -20.71
N SER A 263 -20.16 -0.48 -20.29
CA SER A 263 -18.93 0.25 -20.51
C SER A 263 -17.71 -0.35 -19.75
N PHE A 264 -17.97 -1.22 -18.78
CA PHE A 264 -16.92 -1.93 -18.10
C PHE A 264 -16.41 -3.14 -18.88
N VAL A 265 -17.28 -3.91 -19.51
CA VAL A 265 -16.85 -5.08 -20.30
C VAL A 265 -15.93 -4.62 -21.43
N GLU A 266 -16.25 -3.50 -22.07
CA GLU A 266 -15.41 -2.88 -23.09
C GLU A 266 -14.07 -2.42 -22.48
N LYS A 267 -14.13 -1.68 -21.39
CA LYS A 267 -12.94 -1.14 -20.71
C LYS A 267 -12.07 -2.23 -20.07
N LYS A 268 -12.67 -3.32 -19.58
CA LYS A 268 -11.95 -4.50 -19.11
C LYS A 268 -11.13 -5.15 -20.23
N ASN A 269 -11.74 -5.30 -21.41
CA ASN A 269 -11.04 -5.89 -22.56
C ASN A 269 -9.91 -4.97 -23.04
N GLU A 270 -10.12 -3.67 -23.05
CA GLU A 270 -9.10 -2.66 -23.35
C GLU A 270 -7.96 -2.70 -22.35
N ILE A 271 -8.26 -2.70 -21.05
CA ILE A 271 -7.29 -2.81 -19.97
C ILE A 271 -6.50 -4.12 -20.10
N VAL A 272 -7.18 -5.27 -20.25
CA VAL A 272 -6.53 -6.58 -20.39
C VAL A 272 -5.66 -6.65 -21.65
N GLN A 273 -6.10 -6.07 -22.77
CA GLN A 273 -5.31 -6.02 -23.99
C GLN A 273 -4.12 -5.08 -23.86
N THR A 274 -4.29 -3.94 -23.20
CA THR A 274 -3.18 -3.02 -22.92
C THR A 274 -2.09 -3.72 -22.12
N PHE A 275 -2.46 -4.50 -21.10
CA PHE A 275 -1.50 -5.25 -20.27
C PHE A 275 -0.83 -6.41 -21.00
N LYS A 276 -1.54 -7.13 -21.87
CA LYS A 276 -0.95 -8.20 -22.69
C LYS A 276 0.13 -7.69 -23.66
N ASN A 277 0.05 -6.41 -24.01
CA ASN A 277 0.95 -5.76 -24.97
C ASN A 277 2.04 -4.93 -24.29
N MET A 278 2.06 -4.84 -22.94
CA MET A 278 3.14 -4.16 -22.23
C MET A 278 4.38 -5.05 -22.16
N PRO A 279 5.58 -4.51 -22.41
CA PRO A 279 6.83 -5.22 -22.18
C PRO A 279 6.97 -5.58 -20.68
N GLU A 280 7.66 -6.69 -20.39
CA GLU A 280 7.79 -7.32 -19.06
C GLU A 280 8.42 -6.44 -17.96
N THR A 281 8.84 -5.24 -18.22
CA THR A 281 9.35 -4.30 -17.21
C THR A 281 8.22 -3.56 -16.53
N LYS A 282 7.68 -4.18 -15.49
CA LYS A 282 6.77 -3.55 -14.52
C LYS A 282 7.55 -2.58 -13.61
N LEU A 283 7.93 -1.45 -14.12
CA LEU A 283 8.36 -0.38 -13.25
C LEU A 283 7.28 0.70 -13.34
N ILE A 284 6.73 1.12 -12.21
CA ILE A 284 6.07 2.42 -12.06
C ILE A 284 7.16 3.46 -12.32
N THR A 285 7.81 3.36 -13.47
CA THR A 285 8.97 4.14 -13.83
C THR A 285 8.61 4.98 -15.02
N HIS A 286 8.98 6.20 -14.93
CA HIS A 286 9.37 7.11 -16.01
C HIS A 286 8.51 7.18 -17.29
N SER A 287 7.77 6.14 -17.71
CA SER A 287 6.95 6.17 -18.93
C SER A 287 5.68 7.03 -18.79
N TRP A 288 5.23 7.25 -17.57
CA TRP A 288 4.02 8.01 -17.23
C TRP A 288 4.26 9.52 -17.14
N TYR A 289 5.51 9.93 -17.06
CA TYR A 289 5.86 11.33 -16.91
C TYR A 289 6.08 11.99 -18.25
N SER A 290 5.49 13.16 -18.44
CA SER A 290 5.85 14.06 -19.52
C SER A 290 7.35 14.41 -19.43
N GLN A 291 7.95 14.86 -20.51
CA GLN A 291 9.36 15.29 -20.49
C GLN A 291 9.59 16.45 -19.51
N GLU A 292 8.57 17.29 -19.33
CA GLU A 292 8.62 18.40 -18.37
C GLU A 292 8.68 17.89 -16.92
N GLU A 293 7.85 16.91 -16.56
CA GLU A 293 7.87 16.27 -15.24
C GLU A 293 9.19 15.55 -14.98
N LYS A 294 9.75 14.86 -15.96
CA LYS A 294 11.09 14.25 -15.86
C LYS A 294 12.18 15.30 -15.60
N ASN A 295 12.09 16.48 -16.21
CA ASN A 295 13.03 17.57 -15.97
C ASN A 295 12.87 18.17 -14.57
N ILE A 296 11.63 18.30 -14.09
CA ILE A 296 11.33 18.71 -12.70
C ILE A 296 11.99 17.75 -11.72
N LEU A 297 11.82 16.44 -11.95
CA LEU A 297 12.36 15.40 -11.11
C LEU A 297 13.89 15.46 -11.03
N LYS A 298 14.57 15.61 -12.17
CA LYS A 298 16.03 15.78 -12.23
C LYS A 298 16.51 17.00 -11.47
N THR A 299 15.75 18.09 -11.50
CA THR A 299 16.09 19.33 -10.80
C THR A 299 15.92 19.21 -9.30
N LEU A 300 14.83 18.57 -8.86
CA LEU A 300 14.53 18.40 -7.43
C LEU A 300 15.36 17.27 -6.78
N PHE A 301 15.75 16.28 -7.55
CA PHE A 301 16.45 15.07 -7.07
C PHE A 301 17.59 14.67 -8.02
N PRO A 302 18.64 15.49 -8.14
CA PRO A 302 19.70 15.25 -9.10
C PRO A 302 20.44 13.90 -8.91
N LYS A 303 20.51 13.40 -7.68
CA LYS A 303 21.18 12.12 -7.35
C LYS A 303 20.34 10.85 -7.54
N MET A 304 19.07 10.97 -7.89
CA MET A 304 18.21 9.78 -8.16
C MET A 304 18.26 9.35 -9.64
N HIS A 305 19.02 10.06 -10.47
CA HIS A 305 19.12 9.85 -11.91
C HIS A 305 20.56 9.59 -12.41
N GLU A 306 21.51 9.47 -11.47
CA GLU A 306 22.84 8.90 -11.69
C GLU A 306 22.83 7.40 -11.33
#